data_e1a7d87223c0d02e246c801d230fb5d9
#
_entry.id   e1a7d87223c0d02e246c801d230fb5d9
#
_cell.length_a   1.000
_cell.length_b   1.000
_cell.length_c   1.000
_cell.angle_alpha   90.00
_cell.angle_beta   90.00
_cell.angle_gamma   90.00
#
_symmetry.space_group_name_H-M   'P 1'
#
loop_
_entity.id
_entity.type
_entity.pdbx_description
1 polymer ?
#
loop_
_entity_poly.entity_id
_entity_poly.type
_entity_poly.pdbx_seq_one_letter_code
_entity_poly.pdbx_strand_id
1 'polypeptide(L)'
;MCIRDRYQTYNFNKLQEKPLSSLVDKYPRVSDMVNVAKKRMPHFAAEYLFAGTGYDEALENNRKVFNQIFLVPQYLKGTVNPNLKTKLFDYEYDAPFGMAPVGMTSLMWPGAEIALSKMSVTNNIPYSLSTVACASVEDVGKHLNGTGWFQLYPPADKAIRNDLLKRAKNSGFKTLIVTADIPASSRRERLRMAGVSVPPKNNLRTFFQAAICPSWSIGTLMNGIPAFGTMDQYSDGSWHGNAKSKAGFAGSQMQRYLDWDYLKEVRDIWSGPIILKGLMDINDAVQASKIIDAIYLSNHGGRQIDIAPSPLQVLPEIRKKLGSKFPIIIDSGFYSGQDISKGLMLGADFIMTGRPFIIGLAALGIKGANHVHDILKDELSNVMEQICSKDINELRSQKVVLGNDFNLRNFN
;
A
#
# COMPACT_ATOMS: atom_id res chain seq x y z
N MET A 1 -47.27 -31.95 19.47
CA MET A 1 -46.79 -30.55 19.40
C MET A 1 -45.77 -30.49 18.32
N CYS A 2 -46.15 -29.98 17.15
CA CYS A 2 -45.41 -30.13 15.89
C CYS A 2 -44.13 -29.24 15.87
N ILE A 3 -42.99 -29.88 15.48
CA ILE A 3 -41.67 -29.28 15.25
C ILE A 3 -41.63 -28.44 13.93
N ARG A 4 -42.77 -27.95 13.47
CA ARG A 4 -42.91 -27.36 12.13
C ARG A 4 -42.72 -25.84 12.05
N ASP A 5 -42.52 -25.13 13.18
CA ASP A 5 -42.55 -23.64 13.18
C ASP A 5 -41.23 -22.97 13.52
N ARG A 6 -40.07 -23.64 13.37
CA ARG A 6 -38.78 -23.02 13.63
C ARG A 6 -37.82 -22.99 12.45
N TYR A 7 -38.24 -23.34 11.27
CA TYR A 7 -37.54 -22.96 10.05
C TYR A 7 -38.13 -21.62 9.59
N GLN A 8 -37.65 -20.50 10.17
CA GLN A 8 -37.58 -19.28 9.38
C GLN A 8 -36.81 -19.68 8.12
N THR A 9 -37.54 -19.82 7.03
CA THR A 9 -36.97 -19.99 5.69
C THR A 9 -35.92 -18.92 5.54
N TYR A 10 -34.67 -19.34 5.56
CA TYR A 10 -33.53 -18.50 5.17
C TYR A 10 -33.88 -18.03 3.76
N ASN A 11 -34.24 -16.76 3.66
CA ASN A 11 -34.75 -16.23 2.41
C ASN A 11 -33.53 -16.04 1.49
N PHE A 12 -33.16 -17.09 0.75
CA PHE A 12 -32.14 -17.08 -0.29
C PHE A 12 -32.34 -15.93 -1.28
N ASN A 13 -33.55 -15.36 -1.36
CA ASN A 13 -33.87 -14.20 -2.15
C ASN A 13 -33.26 -12.89 -1.58
N LYS A 14 -32.94 -12.82 -0.27
CA LYS A 14 -32.20 -11.66 0.27
C LYS A 14 -30.75 -11.60 -0.18
N LEU A 15 -30.14 -12.69 -0.60
CA LEU A 15 -28.84 -12.70 -1.28
C LEU A 15 -28.95 -12.23 -2.75
N GLN A 16 -30.15 -12.21 -3.31
CA GLN A 16 -30.42 -11.73 -4.67
C GLN A 16 -30.91 -10.28 -4.72
N GLU A 17 -31.20 -9.62 -3.59
CA GLU A 17 -31.80 -8.27 -3.54
C GLU A 17 -30.82 -7.09 -3.50
N LYS A 18 -29.49 -7.31 -3.44
CA LYS A 18 -28.59 -6.30 -3.99
C LYS A 18 -28.52 -6.56 -5.50
N PRO A 19 -28.92 -5.61 -6.36
CA PRO A 19 -28.57 -5.75 -7.77
C PRO A 19 -27.04 -5.84 -7.79
N LEU A 20 -26.54 -7.06 -8.10
CA LEU A 20 -25.13 -7.30 -8.32
C LEU A 20 -24.72 -6.24 -9.34
N SER A 21 -23.85 -5.30 -8.96
CA SER A 21 -23.41 -4.29 -9.90
C SER A 21 -22.77 -5.05 -11.07
N SER A 22 -22.98 -4.61 -12.29
CA SER A 22 -22.35 -5.22 -13.48
C SER A 22 -20.83 -5.36 -13.36
N LEU A 23 -20.21 -4.62 -12.42
CA LEU A 23 -18.78 -4.69 -12.08
C LEU A 23 -18.48 -5.93 -11.22
N VAL A 24 -19.30 -6.25 -10.23
CA VAL A 24 -19.10 -7.43 -9.36
C VAL A 24 -19.17 -8.72 -10.18
N ASP A 25 -20.12 -8.81 -11.12
CA ASP A 25 -20.25 -9.97 -11.99
C ASP A 25 -19.07 -10.13 -12.95
N LYS A 26 -18.56 -9.02 -13.45
CA LYS A 26 -17.50 -9.01 -14.46
C LYS A 26 -16.09 -9.11 -13.86
N TYR A 27 -15.89 -8.54 -12.69
CA TYR A 27 -14.61 -8.46 -12.00
C TYR A 27 -14.79 -8.76 -10.51
N PRO A 28 -15.16 -9.99 -10.14
CA PRO A 28 -15.41 -10.37 -8.75
C PRO A 28 -14.15 -10.31 -7.86
N ARG A 29 -12.95 -10.30 -8.45
CA ARG A 29 -11.67 -10.23 -7.73
C ARG A 29 -10.76 -9.17 -8.34
N VAL A 30 -9.84 -8.64 -7.56
CA VAL A 30 -8.82 -7.71 -8.05
C VAL A 30 -8.00 -8.32 -9.21
N SER A 31 -7.71 -9.62 -9.16
CA SER A 31 -6.96 -10.35 -10.19
C SER A 31 -7.64 -10.31 -11.57
N ASP A 32 -8.95 -10.24 -11.61
CA ASP A 32 -9.72 -10.25 -12.86
C ASP A 32 -9.54 -8.96 -13.66
N MET A 33 -9.16 -7.87 -12.99
CA MET A 33 -8.85 -6.58 -13.60
C MET A 33 -7.40 -6.48 -14.15
N VAL A 34 -6.50 -7.38 -13.77
CA VAL A 34 -5.07 -7.29 -14.12
C VAL A 34 -4.83 -7.22 -15.63
N ASN A 35 -5.48 -8.10 -16.40
CA ASN A 35 -5.30 -8.14 -17.84
C ASN A 35 -5.85 -6.89 -18.53
N VAL A 36 -6.96 -6.33 -18.02
CA VAL A 36 -7.51 -5.07 -18.52
C VAL A 36 -6.55 -3.92 -18.22
N ALA A 37 -6.03 -3.83 -17.00
CA ALA A 37 -5.04 -2.83 -16.62
C ALA A 37 -3.79 -2.88 -17.51
N LYS A 38 -3.21 -4.09 -17.70
CA LYS A 38 -2.03 -4.29 -18.55
C LYS A 38 -2.24 -3.83 -20.00
N LYS A 39 -3.42 -4.09 -20.58
CA LYS A 39 -3.76 -3.66 -21.95
C LYS A 39 -3.94 -2.15 -22.10
N ARG A 40 -4.22 -1.44 -21.01
CA ARG A 40 -4.48 0.00 -21.02
C ARG A 40 -3.27 0.85 -20.65
N MET A 41 -2.24 0.23 -20.10
CA MET A 41 -0.97 0.88 -19.75
C MET A 41 0.10 0.59 -20.81
N PRO A 42 0.95 1.55 -21.17
CA PRO A 42 2.18 1.26 -21.92
C PRO A 42 3.02 0.20 -21.19
N HIS A 43 3.73 -0.63 -21.95
CA HIS A 43 4.49 -1.73 -21.37
C HIS A 43 5.48 -1.29 -20.27
N PHE A 44 6.17 -0.14 -20.46
CA PHE A 44 7.06 0.39 -19.42
C PHE A 44 6.32 0.74 -18.12
N ALA A 45 5.10 1.28 -18.22
CA ALA A 45 4.27 1.63 -17.06
C ALA A 45 3.71 0.37 -16.38
N ALA A 46 3.30 -0.63 -17.16
CA ALA A 46 2.87 -1.92 -16.64
C ALA A 46 4.01 -2.65 -15.91
N GLU A 47 5.22 -2.70 -16.49
CA GLU A 47 6.38 -3.28 -15.81
C GLU A 47 6.74 -2.52 -14.53
N TYR A 48 6.59 -1.18 -14.51
CA TYR A 48 6.79 -0.42 -13.29
C TYR A 48 5.84 -0.86 -12.17
N LEU A 49 4.60 -1.21 -12.48
CA LEU A 49 3.61 -1.69 -11.50
C LEU A 49 3.87 -3.13 -11.07
N PHE A 50 4.15 -4.03 -12.01
CA PHE A 50 4.10 -5.47 -11.78
C PHE A 50 5.44 -6.12 -11.44
N ALA A 51 6.58 -5.50 -11.79
CA ALA A 51 7.88 -6.09 -11.55
C ALA A 51 8.35 -5.94 -10.08
N GLY A 52 9.15 -6.90 -9.66
CA GLY A 52 9.98 -6.84 -8.47
C GLY A 52 11.43 -6.47 -8.81
N THR A 53 12.39 -7.19 -8.24
CA THR A 53 13.82 -7.14 -8.55
C THR A 53 14.35 -8.58 -8.70
N GLY A 54 15.56 -8.77 -9.25
CA GLY A 54 16.14 -10.09 -9.44
C GLY A 54 15.28 -10.97 -10.34
N TYR A 55 14.92 -12.12 -9.85
CA TYR A 55 14.06 -13.12 -10.51
C TYR A 55 12.59 -13.03 -10.05
N ASP A 56 12.21 -11.98 -9.33
CA ASP A 56 10.89 -11.79 -8.72
C ASP A 56 10.57 -12.81 -7.59
N GLU A 57 11.58 -13.46 -6.98
CA GLU A 57 11.38 -14.51 -5.95
C GLU A 57 10.69 -13.93 -4.68
N ALA A 58 11.16 -12.79 -4.18
CA ALA A 58 10.51 -12.12 -3.05
C ALA A 58 9.07 -11.65 -3.41
N LEU A 59 8.86 -11.20 -4.64
CA LEU A 59 7.54 -10.82 -5.13
C LEU A 59 6.58 -12.02 -5.13
N GLU A 60 7.03 -13.17 -5.62
CA GLU A 60 6.26 -14.41 -5.62
C GLU A 60 6.04 -14.95 -4.21
N ASN A 61 7.09 -14.95 -3.36
CA ASN A 61 6.99 -15.39 -1.98
C ASN A 61 5.97 -14.57 -1.18
N ASN A 62 5.89 -13.26 -1.42
CA ASN A 62 4.86 -12.41 -0.84
C ASN A 62 3.43 -12.87 -1.16
N ARG A 63 3.22 -13.65 -2.22
CA ARG A 63 1.92 -14.24 -2.55
C ARG A 63 1.81 -15.69 -2.05
N LYS A 64 2.86 -16.48 -2.20
CA LYS A 64 2.87 -17.91 -1.82
C LYS A 64 2.67 -18.11 -0.33
N VAL A 65 3.22 -17.22 0.51
CA VAL A 65 3.13 -17.34 1.97
C VAL A 65 1.69 -17.32 2.50
N PHE A 66 0.75 -16.65 1.84
CA PHE A 66 -0.66 -16.67 2.23
C PHE A 66 -1.28 -18.08 2.19
N ASN A 67 -0.77 -18.97 1.33
CA ASN A 67 -1.23 -20.35 1.23
C ASN A 67 -0.80 -21.22 2.43
N GLN A 68 0.07 -20.69 3.29
CA GLN A 68 0.51 -21.36 4.53
C GLN A 68 -0.22 -20.87 5.77
N ILE A 69 -1.25 -20.02 5.63
CA ILE A 69 -2.02 -19.44 6.74
C ILE A 69 -3.46 -19.92 6.61
N PHE A 70 -3.92 -20.67 7.61
CA PHE A 70 -5.25 -21.28 7.64
C PHE A 70 -6.04 -20.75 8.82
N LEU A 71 -7.27 -20.31 8.54
CA LEU A 71 -8.25 -19.91 9.56
C LEU A 71 -8.96 -21.16 10.06
N VAL A 72 -9.12 -21.29 11.38
CA VAL A 72 -9.92 -22.36 11.96
C VAL A 72 -11.31 -21.78 12.29
N PRO A 73 -12.35 -22.10 11.48
CA PRO A 73 -13.65 -21.49 11.69
C PRO A 73 -14.29 -21.96 13.00
N GLN A 74 -14.94 -21.03 13.69
CA GLN A 74 -15.74 -21.28 14.89
C GLN A 74 -17.18 -20.88 14.59
N TYR A 75 -18.09 -21.84 14.74
CA TYR A 75 -19.50 -21.66 14.43
C TYR A 75 -20.38 -21.60 15.69
N LEU A 76 -21.70 -21.57 15.52
CA LEU A 76 -22.72 -21.63 16.55
C LEU A 76 -22.78 -20.39 17.47
N LYS A 77 -22.33 -19.23 16.97
CA LYS A 77 -22.36 -17.94 17.68
C LYS A 77 -23.55 -17.05 17.28
N GLY A 78 -24.49 -17.57 16.48
CA GLY A 78 -25.62 -16.82 15.94
C GLY A 78 -25.24 -15.96 14.73
N THR A 79 -26.13 -15.05 14.34
CA THR A 79 -25.89 -14.12 13.22
C THR A 79 -24.94 -13.01 13.65
N VAL A 80 -23.94 -12.74 12.82
CA VAL A 80 -22.96 -11.69 13.05
C VAL A 80 -23.05 -10.65 11.92
N ASN A 81 -23.05 -9.37 12.28
CA ASN A 81 -22.89 -8.24 11.36
C ASN A 81 -21.54 -7.60 11.66
N PRO A 82 -20.50 -7.88 10.88
CA PRO A 82 -19.16 -7.40 11.18
C PRO A 82 -19.03 -5.88 11.16
N ASN A 83 -18.36 -5.33 12.17
CA ASN A 83 -17.90 -3.95 12.17
C ASN A 83 -16.43 -3.89 11.80
N LEU A 84 -16.12 -3.28 10.67
CA LEU A 84 -14.75 -3.14 10.15
C LEU A 84 -14.03 -1.89 10.64
N LYS A 85 -14.71 -0.98 11.33
CA LYS A 85 -14.12 0.27 11.82
C LYS A 85 -12.91 -0.01 12.68
N THR A 86 -11.83 0.73 12.41
CA THR A 86 -10.54 0.52 13.05
C THR A 86 -9.93 1.86 13.42
N LYS A 87 -9.59 2.01 14.69
CA LYS A 87 -8.87 3.17 15.19
C LYS A 87 -7.37 2.94 15.07
N LEU A 88 -6.67 3.89 14.42
CA LEU A 88 -5.22 3.93 14.38
C LEU A 88 -4.77 5.36 14.72
N PHE A 89 -3.93 5.50 15.74
CA PHE A 89 -3.64 6.79 16.38
C PHE A 89 -4.94 7.48 16.86
N ASP A 90 -5.14 8.74 16.53
CA ASP A 90 -6.33 9.49 16.90
C ASP A 90 -7.43 9.48 15.83
N TYR A 91 -7.30 8.64 14.81
CA TYR A 91 -8.24 8.59 13.70
C TYR A 91 -8.96 7.25 13.59
N GLU A 92 -10.28 7.28 13.30
CA GLU A 92 -11.10 6.11 13.03
C GLU A 92 -11.37 5.97 11.54
N TYR A 93 -10.91 4.87 10.96
CA TYR A 93 -11.12 4.48 9.56
C TYR A 93 -12.28 3.49 9.43
N ASP A 94 -12.95 3.46 8.27
CA ASP A 94 -14.08 2.56 8.02
C ASP A 94 -13.66 1.11 7.75
N ALA A 95 -12.37 0.86 7.59
CA ALA A 95 -11.79 -0.47 7.41
C ALA A 95 -10.33 -0.50 7.88
N PRO A 96 -9.79 -1.67 8.27
CA PRO A 96 -8.42 -1.84 8.76
C PRO A 96 -7.38 -1.86 7.63
N PHE A 97 -7.64 -1.15 6.54
CA PHE A 97 -6.71 -1.09 5.42
C PHE A 97 -6.69 0.29 4.74
N GLY A 98 -5.61 0.55 4.01
CA GLY A 98 -5.41 1.79 3.26
C GLY A 98 -4.48 1.65 2.08
N MET A 99 -4.15 2.77 1.45
CA MET A 99 -3.27 2.81 0.30
C MET A 99 -1.82 3.02 0.71
N ALA A 100 -0.99 2.01 0.40
CA ALA A 100 0.45 2.07 0.57
C ALA A 100 1.07 3.19 -0.28
N PRO A 101 2.19 3.79 0.17
CA PRO A 101 2.90 4.76 -0.63
C PRO A 101 3.50 4.09 -1.88
N VAL A 102 3.10 4.57 -3.05
CA VAL A 102 3.64 4.14 -4.34
C VAL A 102 4.14 5.37 -5.08
N GLY A 103 5.41 5.36 -5.42
CA GLY A 103 6.01 6.43 -6.21
C GLY A 103 5.50 6.42 -7.66
N MET A 104 5.38 7.61 -8.24
CA MET A 104 5.09 7.78 -9.67
C MET A 104 3.81 7.10 -10.14
N THR A 105 2.74 7.15 -9.35
CA THR A 105 1.48 6.50 -9.72
C THR A 105 0.89 7.07 -11.00
N SER A 106 1.10 8.36 -11.30
CA SER A 106 0.68 8.96 -12.58
C SER A 106 1.48 8.48 -13.79
N LEU A 107 2.65 7.85 -13.62
CA LEU A 107 3.32 7.14 -14.71
C LEU A 107 2.53 5.89 -15.11
N MET A 108 1.95 5.19 -14.14
CA MET A 108 1.14 4.00 -14.36
C MET A 108 -0.25 4.37 -14.89
N TRP A 109 -0.89 5.36 -14.29
CA TRP A 109 -2.16 5.90 -14.76
C TRP A 109 -2.24 7.41 -14.55
N PRO A 110 -2.41 8.21 -15.61
CA PRO A 110 -2.38 9.68 -15.53
C PRO A 110 -3.36 10.23 -14.51
N GLY A 111 -2.91 11.15 -13.65
CA GLY A 111 -3.71 11.77 -12.60
C GLY A 111 -4.02 10.86 -11.40
N ALA A 112 -3.29 9.73 -11.25
CA ALA A 112 -3.57 8.71 -10.25
C ALA A 112 -3.52 9.24 -8.81
N GLU A 113 -2.54 10.07 -8.45
CA GLU A 113 -2.39 10.59 -7.08
C GLU A 113 -3.64 11.37 -6.64
N ILE A 114 -4.15 12.23 -7.51
CA ILE A 114 -5.35 13.04 -7.24
C ILE A 114 -6.61 12.16 -7.19
N ALA A 115 -6.74 11.22 -8.13
CA ALA A 115 -7.89 10.32 -8.18
C ALA A 115 -7.95 9.43 -6.94
N LEU A 116 -6.81 8.84 -6.53
CA LEU A 116 -6.73 7.96 -5.38
C LEU A 116 -6.88 8.71 -4.05
N SER A 117 -6.36 9.93 -3.93
CA SER A 117 -6.57 10.74 -2.72
C SER A 117 -8.05 11.09 -2.50
N LYS A 118 -8.77 11.49 -3.55
CA LYS A 118 -10.21 11.72 -3.47
C LYS A 118 -10.98 10.45 -3.10
N MET A 119 -10.65 9.31 -3.71
CA MET A 119 -11.27 8.02 -3.41
C MET A 119 -11.05 7.63 -1.95
N SER A 120 -9.85 7.85 -1.40
CA SER A 120 -9.55 7.51 -0.02
C SER A 120 -10.39 8.31 0.99
N VAL A 121 -10.61 9.59 0.72
CA VAL A 121 -11.46 10.44 1.57
C VAL A 121 -12.92 10.00 1.50
N THR A 122 -13.42 9.70 0.30
CA THR A 122 -14.81 9.22 0.13
C THR A 122 -15.06 7.90 0.88
N ASN A 123 -14.06 7.02 0.94
CA ASN A 123 -14.17 5.71 1.58
C ASN A 123 -13.58 5.68 3.01
N ASN A 124 -13.18 6.82 3.53
CA ASN A 124 -12.59 6.97 4.87
C ASN A 124 -11.48 5.95 5.18
N ILE A 125 -10.52 5.82 4.25
CA ILE A 125 -9.29 5.03 4.41
C ILE A 125 -8.06 5.91 4.21
N PRO A 126 -6.89 5.61 4.80
CA PRO A 126 -5.71 6.45 4.65
C PRO A 126 -5.13 6.37 3.24
N TYR A 127 -4.69 7.51 2.73
CA TYR A 127 -3.89 7.63 1.51
C TYR A 127 -2.46 8.04 1.85
N SER A 128 -1.49 7.27 1.38
CA SER A 128 -0.07 7.58 1.57
C SER A 128 0.54 8.17 0.30
N LEU A 129 0.93 9.44 0.34
CA LEU A 129 1.63 10.10 -0.75
C LEU A 129 3.13 9.84 -0.64
N SER A 130 3.76 9.37 -1.72
CA SER A 130 5.21 9.18 -1.78
C SER A 130 5.95 10.50 -2.05
N THR A 131 7.16 10.66 -1.50
CA THR A 131 8.10 11.75 -1.87
C THR A 131 8.33 11.82 -3.38
N VAL A 132 8.32 10.66 -4.06
CA VAL A 132 8.51 10.54 -5.51
C VAL A 132 7.20 10.41 -6.27
N ALA A 133 6.14 11.01 -5.77
CA ALA A 133 4.88 11.14 -6.50
C ALA A 133 4.99 12.10 -7.67
N CYS A 134 4.14 11.91 -8.68
CA CYS A 134 4.06 12.84 -9.81
C CYS A 134 3.30 14.12 -9.47
N ALA A 135 2.32 14.05 -8.59
CA ALA A 135 1.65 15.23 -8.05
C ALA A 135 2.44 15.82 -6.88
N SER A 136 2.35 17.13 -6.68
CA SER A 136 2.97 17.80 -5.54
C SER A 136 2.24 17.48 -4.24
N VAL A 137 2.93 17.64 -3.11
CA VAL A 137 2.34 17.48 -1.78
C VAL A 137 1.20 18.47 -1.56
N GLU A 138 1.31 19.68 -2.12
CA GLU A 138 0.31 20.73 -2.05
C GLU A 138 -0.95 20.36 -2.86
N ASP A 139 -0.78 19.83 -4.07
CA ASP A 139 -1.92 19.48 -4.92
C ASP A 139 -2.72 18.32 -4.34
N VAL A 140 -2.06 17.31 -3.81
CA VAL A 140 -2.73 16.19 -3.15
C VAL A 140 -3.37 16.63 -1.83
N GLY A 141 -2.69 17.46 -1.04
CA GLY A 141 -3.19 17.97 0.24
C GLY A 141 -4.53 18.68 0.16
N LYS A 142 -4.80 19.39 -0.94
CA LYS A 142 -6.11 20.05 -1.21
C LYS A 142 -7.31 19.08 -1.19
N HIS A 143 -7.06 17.79 -1.38
CA HIS A 143 -8.10 16.76 -1.46
C HIS A 143 -8.17 15.86 -0.23
N LEU A 144 -7.25 16.03 0.74
CA LEU A 144 -7.17 15.20 1.94
C LEU A 144 -7.76 15.97 3.13
N ASN A 145 -8.86 15.51 3.69
CA ASN A 145 -9.50 16.10 4.89
C ASN A 145 -8.69 15.84 6.19
N GLY A 146 -7.37 16.05 6.16
CA GLY A 146 -6.47 15.80 7.29
C GLY A 146 -6.14 14.32 7.54
N THR A 147 -6.55 13.40 6.66
CA THR A 147 -6.34 11.94 6.78
C THR A 147 -5.14 11.44 5.99
N GLY A 148 -4.41 12.32 5.31
CA GLY A 148 -3.27 11.98 4.49
C GLY A 148 -2.05 11.56 5.30
N TRP A 149 -1.33 10.56 4.81
CA TRP A 149 -0.02 10.16 5.29
C TRP A 149 1.03 10.57 4.27
N PHE A 150 2.12 11.18 4.71
CA PHE A 150 3.24 11.54 3.83
C PHE A 150 4.38 10.55 4.00
N GLN A 151 4.84 9.95 2.91
CA GLN A 151 5.98 9.04 2.94
C GLN A 151 7.25 9.78 2.52
N LEU A 152 8.21 9.83 3.42
CA LEU A 152 9.52 10.43 3.27
C LEU A 152 10.56 9.34 2.90
N TYR A 153 11.17 9.46 1.73
CA TYR A 153 12.51 8.93 1.52
C TYR A 153 13.49 9.92 2.13
N PRO A 154 14.37 9.49 3.06
CA PRO A 154 15.24 10.40 3.76
C PRO A 154 16.17 11.16 2.78
N PRO A 155 16.02 12.49 2.59
CA PRO A 155 16.94 13.26 1.78
C PRO A 155 18.31 13.36 2.42
N ALA A 156 19.35 13.41 1.58
CA ALA A 156 20.72 13.67 2.00
C ALA A 156 20.86 15.07 2.61
N ASP A 157 20.20 16.04 1.99
CA ASP A 157 20.22 17.42 2.44
C ASP A 157 19.16 17.64 3.54
N LYS A 158 19.63 18.02 4.74
CA LYS A 158 18.76 18.31 5.88
C LYS A 158 17.81 19.50 5.64
N ALA A 159 18.22 20.48 4.82
CA ALA A 159 17.35 21.61 4.50
C ALA A 159 16.19 21.17 3.61
N ILE A 160 16.44 20.31 2.61
CA ILE A 160 15.39 19.69 1.78
C ILE A 160 14.45 18.85 2.64
N ARG A 161 15.00 18.03 3.56
CA ARG A 161 14.19 17.27 4.52
C ARG A 161 13.25 18.15 5.31
N ASN A 162 13.80 19.19 5.93
CA ASN A 162 13.03 20.08 6.81
C ASN A 162 11.94 20.82 6.05
N ASP A 163 12.25 21.27 4.83
CA ASP A 163 11.25 21.92 3.97
C ASP A 163 10.16 20.94 3.53
N LEU A 164 10.49 19.72 3.10
CA LEU A 164 9.51 18.69 2.77
C LEU A 164 8.56 18.40 3.94
N LEU A 165 9.08 18.25 5.15
CA LEU A 165 8.27 18.03 6.34
C LEU A 165 7.34 19.21 6.63
N LYS A 166 7.85 20.44 6.51
CA LYS A 166 7.05 21.67 6.66
C LYS A 166 5.94 21.75 5.61
N ARG A 167 6.25 21.50 4.34
CA ARG A 167 5.29 21.50 3.24
C ARG A 167 4.20 20.44 3.45
N ALA A 168 4.58 19.21 3.79
CA ALA A 168 3.64 18.15 4.09
C ALA A 168 2.69 18.52 5.24
N LYS A 169 3.22 19.06 6.34
CA LYS A 169 2.43 19.53 7.49
C LYS A 169 1.45 20.63 7.08
N ASN A 170 1.92 21.63 6.34
CA ASN A 170 1.12 22.76 5.88
C ASN A 170 0.03 22.33 4.87
N SER A 171 0.27 21.25 4.11
CA SER A 171 -0.69 20.66 3.18
C SER A 171 -1.69 19.71 3.85
N GLY A 172 -1.68 19.59 5.18
CA GLY A 172 -2.68 18.84 5.94
C GLY A 172 -2.36 17.36 6.16
N PHE A 173 -1.16 16.91 5.84
CA PHE A 173 -0.72 15.55 6.18
C PHE A 173 -0.49 15.44 7.70
N LYS A 174 -1.10 14.45 8.35
CA LYS A 174 -1.06 14.27 9.80
C LYS A 174 -0.05 13.21 10.24
N THR A 175 0.19 12.20 9.43
CA THR A 175 1.07 11.07 9.73
C THR A 175 2.26 11.05 8.77
N LEU A 176 3.44 10.82 9.32
CA LEU A 176 4.68 10.69 8.56
C LEU A 176 5.09 9.22 8.48
N ILE A 177 5.41 8.74 7.28
CA ILE A 177 6.06 7.45 7.05
C ILE A 177 7.51 7.71 6.66
N VAL A 178 8.47 7.29 7.47
CA VAL A 178 9.89 7.32 7.11
C VAL A 178 10.27 5.96 6.55
N THR A 179 10.90 5.92 5.38
CA THR A 179 11.23 4.67 4.68
C THR A 179 12.69 4.29 4.90
N ALA A 180 12.95 3.10 5.46
CA ALA A 180 14.26 2.59 5.81
C ALA A 180 14.83 1.59 4.79
N ASP A 181 13.99 0.95 3.99
CA ASP A 181 14.35 -0.20 3.14
C ASP A 181 14.97 0.16 1.79
N ILE A 182 15.49 1.40 1.63
CA ILE A 182 16.19 1.85 0.42
C ILE A 182 17.58 2.42 0.78
N PRO A 183 18.48 1.63 1.38
CA PRO A 183 19.84 2.09 1.63
C PRO A 183 20.67 2.20 0.33
N ALA A 184 20.23 1.52 -0.73
CA ALA A 184 20.83 1.53 -2.06
C ALA A 184 19.77 1.28 -3.14
N SER A 185 20.08 1.67 -4.38
CA SER A 185 19.22 1.35 -5.54
C SER A 185 19.21 -0.15 -5.80
N SER A 186 18.04 -0.75 -5.92
CA SER A 186 17.88 -2.11 -6.42
C SER A 186 18.07 -2.18 -7.95
N ARG A 187 18.40 -3.35 -8.47
CA ARG A 187 18.72 -3.50 -9.89
C ARG A 187 17.51 -3.40 -10.80
N ARG A 188 16.35 -3.93 -10.38
CA ARG A 188 15.05 -3.87 -11.07
C ARG A 188 15.20 -4.22 -12.56
N GLU A 189 15.68 -5.39 -12.85
CA GLU A 189 16.08 -5.86 -14.18
C GLU A 189 14.98 -5.71 -15.22
N ARG A 190 13.75 -6.12 -14.87
CA ARG A 190 12.58 -6.00 -15.74
C ARG A 190 12.26 -4.55 -16.10
N LEU A 191 12.42 -3.61 -15.15
CA LEU A 191 12.22 -2.18 -15.41
C LEU A 191 13.26 -1.64 -16.38
N ARG A 192 14.52 -2.08 -16.24
CA ARG A 192 15.61 -1.71 -17.17
C ARG A 192 15.33 -2.22 -18.58
N MET A 193 14.90 -3.50 -18.71
CA MET A 193 14.53 -4.11 -19.99
C MET A 193 13.34 -3.40 -20.63
N ALA A 194 12.35 -2.98 -19.84
CA ALA A 194 11.19 -2.22 -20.30
C ALA A 194 11.54 -0.78 -20.70
N GLY A 195 12.72 -0.28 -20.34
CA GLY A 195 13.17 1.08 -20.64
C GLY A 195 12.50 2.14 -19.78
N VAL A 196 12.12 1.79 -18.54
CA VAL A 196 11.48 2.74 -17.61
C VAL A 196 12.39 3.92 -17.33
N SER A 197 11.88 5.12 -17.49
CA SER A 197 12.52 6.38 -17.11
C SER A 197 11.50 7.42 -16.70
N VAL A 198 11.93 8.44 -15.94
CA VAL A 198 11.10 9.57 -15.53
C VAL A 198 11.86 10.87 -15.78
N PRO A 199 11.33 11.73 -16.62
CA PRO A 199 10.18 11.51 -17.50
C PRO A 199 10.43 10.35 -18.49
N PRO A 200 9.37 9.80 -19.14
CA PRO A 200 9.51 8.78 -20.17
C PRO A 200 10.47 9.22 -21.27
N LYS A 201 11.34 8.33 -21.76
CA LYS A 201 12.30 8.66 -22.81
C LYS A 201 11.59 9.04 -24.11
N ASN A 202 12.02 10.11 -24.73
CA ASN A 202 11.52 10.51 -26.04
C ASN A 202 12.23 9.70 -27.14
N ASN A 203 11.70 8.51 -27.43
CA ASN A 203 12.20 7.63 -28.50
C ASN A 203 11.02 6.87 -29.16
N LEU A 204 11.27 6.29 -30.33
CA LEU A 204 10.26 5.57 -31.12
C LEU A 204 9.57 4.45 -30.33
N ARG A 205 10.33 3.70 -29.52
CA ARG A 205 9.78 2.60 -28.70
C ARG A 205 8.73 3.13 -27.70
N THR A 206 9.05 4.21 -26.96
CA THR A 206 8.13 4.83 -26.00
C THR A 206 6.90 5.38 -26.72
N PHE A 207 7.12 6.03 -27.89
CA PHE A 207 6.04 6.53 -28.69
C PHE A 207 5.06 5.43 -29.13
N PHE A 208 5.56 4.33 -29.70
CA PHE A 208 4.71 3.20 -30.10
C PHE A 208 3.96 2.58 -28.91
N GLN A 209 4.64 2.38 -27.78
CA GLN A 209 3.98 1.86 -26.57
C GLN A 209 2.86 2.79 -26.08
N ALA A 210 3.05 4.10 -26.14
CA ALA A 210 2.01 5.06 -25.79
C ALA A 210 0.87 5.06 -26.83
N ALA A 211 1.18 5.03 -28.12
CA ALA A 211 0.19 5.09 -29.21
C ALA A 211 -0.83 3.94 -29.15
N ILE A 212 -0.40 2.74 -28.77
CA ILE A 212 -1.31 1.59 -28.59
C ILE A 212 -2.14 1.63 -27.30
N CYS A 213 -1.93 2.64 -26.44
CA CYS A 213 -2.64 2.85 -25.18
C CYS A 213 -3.35 4.22 -25.17
N PRO A 214 -4.38 4.45 -26.01
CA PRO A 214 -4.96 5.77 -26.24
C PRO A 214 -5.50 6.41 -24.97
N SER A 215 -6.14 5.65 -24.08
CA SER A 215 -6.65 6.19 -22.80
C SER A 215 -5.53 6.72 -21.90
N TRP A 216 -4.38 6.06 -21.87
CA TRP A 216 -3.20 6.50 -21.12
C TRP A 216 -2.60 7.76 -21.79
N SER A 217 -2.47 7.76 -23.10
CA SER A 217 -1.87 8.87 -23.86
C SER A 217 -2.70 10.15 -23.76
N ILE A 218 -4.02 10.05 -23.96
CA ILE A 218 -4.94 11.18 -23.79
C ILE A 218 -4.89 11.68 -22.33
N GLY A 219 -4.95 10.77 -21.37
CA GLY A 219 -4.83 11.12 -19.97
C GLY A 219 -3.52 11.85 -19.64
N THR A 220 -2.38 11.42 -20.24
CA THR A 220 -1.08 12.08 -20.07
C THR A 220 -1.06 13.48 -20.72
N LEU A 221 -1.69 13.66 -21.88
CA LEU A 221 -1.83 14.99 -22.48
C LEU A 221 -2.65 15.95 -21.61
N MET A 222 -3.69 15.44 -20.94
CA MET A 222 -4.56 16.24 -20.08
C MET A 222 -3.94 16.55 -18.70
N ASN A 223 -3.18 15.63 -18.12
CA ASN A 223 -2.61 15.75 -16.75
C ASN A 223 -1.13 16.15 -16.75
N GLY A 224 -0.49 16.27 -17.92
CA GLY A 224 0.93 16.55 -18.05
C GLY A 224 1.80 15.29 -18.04
N ILE A 225 3.04 15.44 -18.52
CA ILE A 225 4.04 14.36 -18.55
C ILE A 225 4.45 14.04 -17.11
N PRO A 226 4.47 12.74 -16.70
CA PRO A 226 4.89 12.35 -15.36
C PRO A 226 6.27 12.88 -15.00
N ALA A 227 6.36 13.62 -13.90
CA ALA A 227 7.59 14.18 -13.31
C ALA A 227 7.52 14.01 -11.79
N PHE A 228 8.55 14.40 -11.04
CA PHE A 228 8.55 14.32 -9.58
C PHE A 228 7.97 15.60 -8.96
N GLY A 229 6.63 15.75 -8.92
CA GLY A 229 5.96 16.98 -8.53
C GLY A 229 6.37 17.53 -7.16
N THR A 230 6.53 16.67 -6.16
CA THR A 230 6.98 17.08 -4.81
C THR A 230 8.45 17.55 -4.80
N MET A 231 9.33 16.91 -5.59
CA MET A 231 10.77 17.16 -5.60
C MET A 231 11.23 18.18 -6.64
N ASP A 232 10.36 18.56 -7.56
CA ASP A 232 10.71 19.35 -8.75
C ASP A 232 11.33 20.72 -8.41
N GLN A 233 10.82 21.39 -7.38
CA GLN A 233 11.32 22.70 -6.96
C GLN A 233 12.77 22.70 -6.44
N TYR A 234 13.30 21.55 -6.02
CA TYR A 234 14.69 21.44 -5.55
C TYR A 234 15.67 21.16 -6.69
N SER A 235 15.19 20.92 -7.89
CA SER A 235 16.00 20.48 -9.04
C SER A 235 16.42 21.59 -9.99
N ASP A 236 16.09 22.85 -9.71
CA ASP A 236 16.34 24.01 -10.57
C ASP A 236 17.70 24.72 -10.33
N GLY A 237 18.58 24.09 -9.55
CA GLY A 237 19.92 24.59 -9.28
C GLY A 237 20.04 25.52 -8.08
N SER A 238 18.95 25.97 -7.46
CA SER A 238 18.98 26.79 -6.23
C SER A 238 19.43 25.99 -4.99
N TRP A 239 19.34 24.67 -5.05
CA TRP A 239 19.64 23.71 -3.97
C TRP A 239 20.85 22.81 -4.31
N HIS A 240 21.94 23.34 -4.75
CA HIS A 240 23.24 22.67 -4.95
C HIS A 240 23.20 21.20 -5.45
N GLY A 241 23.40 20.97 -6.72
CA GLY A 241 23.60 19.61 -7.21
C GLY A 241 24.03 19.56 -8.67
N ASN A 242 25.16 18.91 -8.95
CA ASN A 242 25.64 18.54 -10.28
C ASN A 242 24.77 17.44 -10.97
N ALA A 243 23.47 17.37 -10.66
CA ALA A 243 22.62 16.36 -11.24
C ALA A 243 22.28 16.69 -12.69
N LYS A 244 22.69 15.83 -13.61
CA LYS A 244 22.46 15.97 -15.06
C LYS A 244 20.99 15.92 -15.46
N SER A 245 20.05 15.64 -14.53
CA SER A 245 18.61 15.61 -14.74
C SER A 245 17.86 15.70 -13.42
N LYS A 246 16.60 16.17 -13.44
CA LYS A 246 15.68 16.19 -12.30
C LYS A 246 15.52 14.81 -11.65
N ALA A 247 15.42 13.75 -12.44
CA ALA A 247 15.33 12.36 -11.94
C ALA A 247 16.65 11.90 -11.28
N GLY A 248 17.79 12.31 -11.82
CA GLY A 248 19.11 12.03 -11.23
C GLY A 248 19.28 12.76 -9.90
N PHE A 249 18.81 14.00 -9.78
CA PHE A 249 18.80 14.76 -8.54
C PHE A 249 17.93 14.06 -7.48
N ALA A 250 16.67 13.77 -7.78
CA ALA A 250 15.79 13.07 -6.86
C ALA A 250 16.40 11.73 -6.41
N GLY A 251 17.00 10.96 -7.34
CA GLY A 251 17.68 9.70 -7.03
C GLY A 251 18.89 9.88 -6.12
N SER A 252 19.67 10.95 -6.29
CA SER A 252 20.85 11.23 -5.45
C SER A 252 20.48 11.63 -4.02
N GLN A 253 19.35 12.32 -3.84
CA GLN A 253 18.87 12.72 -2.52
C GLN A 253 18.27 11.58 -1.69
N MET A 254 17.72 10.54 -2.33
CA MET A 254 16.93 9.50 -1.65
C MET A 254 17.73 8.30 -1.18
N GLN A 255 19.06 8.33 -1.17
CA GLN A 255 19.89 7.17 -0.84
C GLN A 255 20.88 7.46 0.27
N ARG A 256 21.00 6.54 1.26
CA ARG A 256 22.11 6.35 2.19
C ARG A 256 22.14 7.13 3.51
N TYR A 257 21.08 7.84 3.90
CA TYR A 257 21.22 8.79 5.02
C TYR A 257 20.35 8.51 6.23
N LEU A 258 19.62 7.38 6.26
CA LEU A 258 18.83 7.00 7.42
C LEU A 258 19.70 6.22 8.42
N ASP A 259 19.93 6.83 9.57
CA ASP A 259 20.41 6.17 10.78
C ASP A 259 19.51 6.55 11.97
N TRP A 260 19.84 6.07 13.15
CA TRP A 260 19.02 6.32 14.34
C TRP A 260 19.02 7.80 14.75
N ASP A 261 20.10 8.53 14.51
CA ASP A 261 20.18 9.95 14.85
C ASP A 261 19.36 10.79 13.86
N TYR A 262 19.39 10.44 12.59
CA TYR A 262 18.49 11.06 11.60
C TYR A 262 17.01 10.86 11.99
N LEU A 263 16.64 9.67 12.48
CA LEU A 263 15.27 9.39 12.89
C LEU A 263 14.86 10.21 14.13
N LYS A 264 15.77 10.41 15.10
CA LYS A 264 15.54 11.29 16.24
C LYS A 264 15.35 12.75 15.81
N GLU A 265 16.20 13.24 14.90
CA GLU A 265 16.04 14.60 14.34
C GLU A 265 14.69 14.77 13.63
N VAL A 266 14.22 13.75 12.90
CA VAL A 266 12.88 13.79 12.28
C VAL A 266 11.79 13.82 13.36
N ARG A 267 11.95 13.05 14.45
CA ARG A 267 11.02 13.07 15.59
C ARG A 267 10.90 14.46 16.22
N ASP A 268 12.02 15.16 16.37
CA ASP A 268 12.06 16.52 16.95
C ASP A 268 11.32 17.56 16.08
N ILE A 269 11.28 17.34 14.76
CA ILE A 269 10.63 18.25 13.79
C ILE A 269 9.15 17.92 13.61
N TRP A 270 8.80 16.61 13.56
CA TRP A 270 7.45 16.16 13.25
C TRP A 270 6.65 15.86 14.52
N SER A 271 5.63 16.67 14.80
CA SER A 271 4.80 16.57 16.01
C SER A 271 3.69 15.52 15.94
N GLY A 272 3.34 15.02 14.75
CA GLY A 272 2.31 13.98 14.55
C GLY A 272 2.88 12.56 14.68
N PRO A 273 2.06 11.54 14.42
CA PRO A 273 2.53 10.16 14.38
C PRO A 273 3.63 9.94 13.35
N ILE A 274 4.67 9.18 13.73
CA ILE A 274 5.73 8.71 12.85
C ILE A 274 5.69 7.19 12.74
N ILE A 275 5.71 6.70 11.52
CA ILE A 275 5.75 5.29 11.16
C ILE A 275 7.09 5.00 10.49
N LEU A 276 7.85 4.02 10.95
CA LEU A 276 9.08 3.57 10.28
C LEU A 276 8.77 2.37 9.40
N LYS A 277 8.91 2.56 8.08
CA LYS A 277 8.58 1.56 7.05
C LYS A 277 9.81 0.82 6.56
N GLY A 278 9.65 -0.50 6.37
CA GLY A 278 10.68 -1.35 5.76
C GLY A 278 11.45 -2.18 6.78
N LEU A 279 11.01 -2.20 8.03
CA LEU A 279 11.63 -3.04 9.05
C LEU A 279 11.24 -4.51 8.87
N MET A 280 12.24 -5.38 9.02
CA MET A 280 12.08 -6.84 8.94
C MET A 280 12.84 -7.55 10.08
N ASP A 281 13.72 -6.86 10.80
CA ASP A 281 14.50 -7.39 11.90
C ASP A 281 13.85 -7.06 13.25
N ILE A 282 13.91 -8.02 14.20
CA ILE A 282 13.29 -7.89 15.51
C ILE A 282 13.99 -6.83 16.38
N ASN A 283 15.32 -6.77 16.33
CA ASN A 283 16.08 -5.83 17.15
C ASN A 283 15.90 -4.40 16.67
N ASP A 284 15.90 -4.20 15.35
CA ASP A 284 15.58 -2.91 14.74
C ASP A 284 14.15 -2.47 15.12
N ALA A 285 13.20 -3.39 15.11
CA ALA A 285 11.82 -3.13 15.51
C ALA A 285 11.71 -2.66 16.97
N VAL A 286 12.42 -3.34 17.88
CA VAL A 286 12.48 -2.97 19.31
C VAL A 286 13.20 -1.63 19.51
N GLN A 287 14.27 -1.38 18.79
CA GLN A 287 14.98 -0.10 18.89
C GLN A 287 14.11 1.05 18.35
N ALA A 288 13.49 0.86 17.21
CA ALA A 288 12.60 1.84 16.59
C ALA A 288 11.41 2.20 17.49
N SER A 289 10.81 1.23 18.17
CA SER A 289 9.62 1.45 19.03
C SER A 289 9.86 2.43 20.18
N LYS A 290 11.10 2.79 20.49
CA LYS A 290 11.47 3.81 21.48
C LYS A 290 11.44 5.24 20.94
N ILE A 291 11.34 5.40 19.61
CA ILE A 291 11.46 6.72 18.93
C ILE A 291 10.18 7.06 18.15
N ILE A 292 9.49 6.03 17.62
CA ILE A 292 8.36 6.19 16.70
C ILE A 292 7.05 5.64 17.28
N ASP A 293 5.93 5.93 16.62
CA ASP A 293 4.59 5.60 17.09
C ASP A 293 4.06 4.29 16.48
N ALA A 294 4.59 3.82 15.35
CA ALA A 294 4.23 2.54 14.74
C ALA A 294 5.34 1.99 13.84
N ILE A 295 5.40 0.67 13.72
CA ILE A 295 6.23 -0.02 12.73
C ILE A 295 5.41 -0.37 11.51
N TYR A 296 6.04 -0.30 10.33
CA TYR A 296 5.45 -0.73 9.09
C TYR A 296 6.34 -1.80 8.44
N LEU A 297 5.95 -3.07 8.65
CA LEU A 297 6.65 -4.22 8.10
C LEU A 297 6.45 -4.26 6.57
N SER A 298 7.57 -4.30 5.85
CA SER A 298 7.56 -4.24 4.40
C SER A 298 8.88 -4.76 3.83
N ASN A 299 8.82 -5.54 2.74
CA ASN A 299 9.96 -5.80 1.88
C ASN A 299 9.87 -4.99 0.57
N HIS A 300 9.20 -3.82 0.64
CA HIS A 300 8.97 -2.94 -0.51
C HIS A 300 8.24 -3.61 -1.67
N GLY A 301 7.39 -4.59 -1.37
CA GLY A 301 6.65 -5.35 -2.37
C GLY A 301 7.53 -6.23 -3.26
N GLY A 302 8.67 -6.73 -2.75
CA GLY A 302 9.63 -7.55 -3.49
C GLY A 302 10.51 -6.76 -4.46
N ARG A 303 10.71 -5.45 -4.21
CA ARG A 303 11.39 -4.55 -5.17
C ARG A 303 12.81 -4.16 -4.76
N GLN A 304 13.29 -4.56 -3.58
CA GLN A 304 14.60 -4.15 -3.05
C GLN A 304 15.58 -5.32 -2.94
N ILE A 305 15.23 -6.36 -2.22
CA ILE A 305 16.06 -7.55 -2.01
C ILE A 305 15.23 -8.78 -2.42
N ASP A 306 15.67 -9.50 -3.44
CA ASP A 306 14.93 -10.63 -4.01
C ASP A 306 14.91 -11.88 -3.11
N ILE A 307 15.92 -11.99 -2.24
CA ILE A 307 16.06 -13.09 -1.27
C ILE A 307 15.52 -12.72 0.12
N ALA A 308 14.77 -11.61 0.26
CA ALA A 308 14.17 -11.22 1.54
C ALA A 308 12.92 -12.07 1.86
N PRO A 309 12.66 -12.36 3.14
CA PRO A 309 11.42 -13.02 3.54
C PRO A 309 10.20 -12.15 3.26
N SER A 310 9.01 -12.74 3.31
CA SER A 310 7.76 -11.98 3.34
C SER A 310 7.57 -11.31 4.69
N PRO A 311 7.05 -10.07 4.75
CA PRO A 311 6.69 -9.42 6.01
C PRO A 311 5.74 -10.25 6.90
N LEU A 312 4.87 -11.06 6.30
CA LEU A 312 4.00 -11.97 7.04
C LEU A 312 4.77 -13.01 7.85
N GLN A 313 5.94 -13.46 7.36
CA GLN A 313 6.74 -14.48 8.03
C GLN A 313 7.46 -13.95 9.30
N VAL A 314 7.74 -12.65 9.34
CA VAL A 314 8.40 -12.01 10.48
C VAL A 314 7.41 -11.37 11.46
N LEU A 315 6.17 -11.12 11.02
CA LEU A 315 5.14 -10.46 11.82
C LEU A 315 4.86 -11.11 13.18
N PRO A 316 4.66 -12.44 13.29
CA PRO A 316 4.32 -13.06 14.58
C PRO A 316 5.39 -12.85 15.65
N GLU A 317 6.67 -12.99 15.30
CA GLU A 317 7.77 -12.83 16.25
C GLU A 317 7.96 -11.36 16.65
N ILE A 318 7.83 -10.43 15.71
CA ILE A 318 7.88 -8.99 16.00
C ILE A 318 6.69 -8.60 16.89
N ARG A 319 5.47 -9.10 16.61
CA ARG A 319 4.30 -8.87 17.46
C ARG A 319 4.50 -9.39 18.88
N LYS A 320 5.02 -10.61 19.01
CA LYS A 320 5.34 -11.21 20.30
C LYS A 320 6.33 -10.35 21.10
N LYS A 321 7.32 -9.77 20.43
CA LYS A 321 8.36 -8.97 21.08
C LYS A 321 7.87 -7.57 21.49
N LEU A 322 7.06 -6.92 20.64
CA LEU A 322 6.55 -5.57 20.90
C LEU A 322 5.27 -5.55 21.75
N GLY A 323 4.65 -6.72 21.96
CA GLY A 323 3.38 -6.83 22.70
C GLY A 323 2.17 -6.36 21.89
N SER A 324 0.98 -6.44 22.49
CA SER A 324 -0.30 -6.21 21.80
C SER A 324 -0.66 -4.73 21.60
N LYS A 325 0.01 -3.81 22.29
CA LYS A 325 -0.37 -2.39 22.33
C LYS A 325 0.37 -1.54 21.29
N PHE A 326 1.58 -1.95 20.87
CA PHE A 326 2.36 -1.18 19.91
C PHE A 326 1.82 -1.41 18.49
N PRO A 327 1.46 -0.34 17.73
CA PRO A 327 0.86 -0.50 16.41
C PRO A 327 1.84 -1.10 15.39
N ILE A 328 1.40 -2.16 14.69
CA ILE A 328 2.13 -2.77 13.58
C ILE A 328 1.29 -2.69 12.32
N ILE A 329 1.83 -2.02 11.32
CA ILE A 329 1.27 -1.91 9.98
C ILE A 329 2.04 -2.87 9.08
N ILE A 330 1.41 -3.42 8.05
CA ILE A 330 2.06 -4.35 7.11
C ILE A 330 1.60 -4.11 5.68
N ASP A 331 2.49 -4.33 4.72
CA ASP A 331 2.15 -4.47 3.30
C ASP A 331 2.81 -5.70 2.66
N SER A 332 2.91 -5.70 1.37
CA SER A 332 3.55 -6.71 0.53
C SER A 332 2.71 -7.97 0.32
N GLY A 333 2.01 -7.99 -0.79
CA GLY A 333 1.29 -9.18 -1.26
C GLY A 333 -0.21 -9.23 -0.96
N PHE A 334 -0.79 -8.26 -0.30
CA PHE A 334 -2.22 -8.20 -0.01
C PHE A 334 -3.04 -7.79 -1.24
N TYR A 335 -3.94 -8.65 -1.71
CA TYR A 335 -4.78 -8.44 -2.89
C TYR A 335 -6.27 -8.70 -2.65
N SER A 336 -6.64 -9.24 -1.48
CA SER A 336 -8.00 -9.64 -1.13
C SER A 336 -8.35 -9.34 0.32
N GLY A 337 -9.63 -9.29 0.66
CA GLY A 337 -10.08 -9.22 2.05
C GLY A 337 -9.69 -10.45 2.87
N GLN A 338 -9.56 -11.62 2.22
CA GLN A 338 -9.02 -12.82 2.85
C GLN A 338 -7.54 -12.65 3.23
N ASP A 339 -6.72 -12.03 2.36
CA ASP A 339 -5.32 -11.71 2.70
C ASP A 339 -5.27 -10.75 3.90
N ILE A 340 -6.14 -9.72 3.91
CA ILE A 340 -6.25 -8.74 5.00
C ILE A 340 -6.57 -9.45 6.32
N SER A 341 -7.56 -10.35 6.33
CA SER A 341 -7.91 -11.10 7.55
C SER A 341 -6.73 -11.89 8.10
N LYS A 342 -5.95 -12.56 7.24
CA LYS A 342 -4.74 -13.30 7.62
C LYS A 342 -3.69 -12.41 8.26
N GLY A 343 -3.42 -11.23 7.70
CA GLY A 343 -2.48 -10.27 8.28
C GLY A 343 -2.92 -9.79 9.66
N LEU A 344 -4.20 -9.46 9.83
CA LEU A 344 -4.76 -9.01 11.11
C LEU A 344 -4.68 -10.11 12.17
N MET A 345 -5.02 -11.34 11.82
CA MET A 345 -4.97 -12.49 12.74
C MET A 345 -3.54 -12.88 13.12
N LEU A 346 -2.55 -12.63 12.27
CA LEU A 346 -1.13 -12.83 12.61
C LEU A 346 -0.56 -11.71 13.50
N GLY A 347 -1.33 -10.65 13.74
CA GLY A 347 -0.96 -9.61 14.69
C GLY A 347 -0.73 -8.23 14.10
N ALA A 348 -1.01 -7.98 12.83
CA ALA A 348 -1.06 -6.62 12.31
C ALA A 348 -2.25 -5.85 12.88
N ASP A 349 -2.10 -4.54 13.04
CA ASP A 349 -3.19 -3.63 13.41
C ASP A 349 -3.82 -3.01 12.16
N PHE A 350 -3.05 -2.86 11.10
CA PHE A 350 -3.49 -2.20 9.87
C PHE A 350 -2.74 -2.76 8.65
N ILE A 351 -3.46 -2.85 7.53
CA ILE A 351 -2.93 -3.40 6.28
C ILE A 351 -2.83 -2.30 5.23
N MET A 352 -1.72 -2.24 4.51
CA MET A 352 -1.58 -1.30 3.40
C MET A 352 -1.46 -2.04 2.07
N THR A 353 -2.18 -1.57 1.06
CA THR A 353 -2.15 -2.18 -0.29
C THR A 353 -1.76 -1.13 -1.33
N GLY A 354 -0.82 -1.46 -2.20
CA GLY A 354 -0.40 -0.55 -3.28
C GLY A 354 -0.97 -0.94 -4.63
N ARG A 355 -0.48 -2.07 -5.16
CA ARG A 355 -0.84 -2.55 -6.50
C ARG A 355 -2.34 -2.68 -6.76
N PRO A 356 -3.16 -3.23 -5.87
CA PRO A 356 -4.60 -3.40 -6.09
C PRO A 356 -5.32 -2.13 -6.56
N PHE A 357 -5.15 -1.03 -5.85
CA PHE A 357 -5.83 0.22 -6.19
C PHE A 357 -5.38 0.79 -7.54
N ILE A 358 -4.09 0.65 -7.88
CA ILE A 358 -3.57 1.10 -9.17
C ILE A 358 -4.07 0.18 -10.30
N ILE A 359 -4.18 -1.12 -10.07
CA ILE A 359 -4.76 -2.08 -11.01
C ILE A 359 -6.22 -1.69 -11.32
N GLY A 360 -7.03 -1.45 -10.29
CA GLY A 360 -8.42 -1.02 -10.46
C GLY A 360 -8.51 0.30 -11.23
N LEU A 361 -7.69 1.29 -10.85
CA LEU A 361 -7.65 2.60 -11.50
C LEU A 361 -7.25 2.50 -12.98
N ALA A 362 -6.21 1.74 -13.29
CA ALA A 362 -5.75 1.54 -14.67
C ALA A 362 -6.77 0.75 -15.49
N ALA A 363 -7.43 -0.24 -14.90
CA ALA A 363 -8.43 -1.05 -15.60
C ALA A 363 -9.70 -0.26 -15.94
N LEU A 364 -10.26 0.49 -14.98
CA LEU A 364 -11.63 1.04 -15.09
C LEU A 364 -11.73 2.51 -14.66
N GLY A 365 -10.60 3.22 -14.50
CA GLY A 365 -10.59 4.58 -13.96
C GLY A 365 -10.99 4.60 -12.48
N ILE A 366 -11.50 5.73 -12.01
CA ILE A 366 -11.88 5.91 -10.59
C ILE A 366 -12.94 4.88 -10.12
N LYS A 367 -13.82 4.44 -11.01
CA LYS A 367 -14.78 3.38 -10.70
C LYS A 367 -14.10 2.07 -10.33
N GLY A 368 -12.97 1.74 -11.00
CA GLY A 368 -12.20 0.55 -10.69
C GLY A 368 -11.46 0.65 -9.34
N ALA A 369 -10.95 1.83 -8.98
CA ALA A 369 -10.33 2.02 -7.65
C ALA A 369 -11.36 1.88 -6.52
N ASN A 370 -12.57 2.46 -6.67
CA ASN A 370 -13.67 2.25 -5.72
C ASN A 370 -14.08 0.78 -5.68
N HIS A 371 -14.17 0.11 -6.83
CA HIS A 371 -14.52 -1.30 -6.90
C HIS A 371 -13.50 -2.20 -6.17
N VAL A 372 -12.21 -1.87 -6.25
CA VAL A 372 -11.18 -2.56 -5.44
C VAL A 372 -11.43 -2.36 -3.95
N HIS A 373 -11.74 -1.14 -3.51
CA HIS A 373 -12.11 -0.89 -2.11
C HIS A 373 -13.29 -1.77 -1.68
N ASP A 374 -14.34 -1.81 -2.50
CA ASP A 374 -15.56 -2.57 -2.21
C ASP A 374 -15.29 -4.08 -2.16
N ILE A 375 -14.49 -4.62 -3.10
CA ILE A 375 -14.04 -6.03 -3.07
C ILE A 375 -13.30 -6.34 -1.77
N LEU A 376 -12.29 -5.54 -1.40
CA LEU A 376 -11.50 -5.79 -0.19
C LEU A 376 -12.36 -5.76 1.07
N LYS A 377 -13.29 -4.81 1.15
CA LYS A 377 -14.20 -4.62 2.28
C LYS A 377 -15.21 -5.76 2.38
N ASP A 378 -15.83 -6.13 1.25
CA ASP A 378 -16.83 -7.19 1.17
C ASP A 378 -16.23 -8.57 1.49
N GLU A 379 -15.08 -8.90 0.89
CA GLU A 379 -14.36 -10.14 1.19
C GLU A 379 -13.93 -10.23 2.66
N LEU A 380 -13.45 -9.14 3.27
CA LEU A 380 -13.10 -9.11 4.69
C LEU A 380 -14.33 -9.32 5.57
N SER A 381 -15.43 -8.61 5.28
CA SER A 381 -16.71 -8.79 5.97
C SER A 381 -17.21 -10.23 5.87
N ASN A 382 -17.16 -10.80 4.67
CA ASN A 382 -17.59 -12.18 4.44
C ASN A 382 -16.74 -13.19 5.25
N VAL A 383 -15.41 -13.03 5.29
CA VAL A 383 -14.57 -13.88 6.14
C VAL A 383 -15.00 -13.77 7.60
N MET A 384 -15.23 -12.55 8.10
CA MET A 384 -15.63 -12.33 9.50
C MET A 384 -17.01 -12.94 9.81
N GLU A 385 -17.95 -12.85 8.88
CA GLU A 385 -19.24 -13.55 8.98
C GLU A 385 -19.07 -15.06 9.05
N GLN A 386 -18.25 -15.64 8.16
CA GLN A 386 -17.99 -17.09 8.08
C GLN A 386 -17.33 -17.65 9.35
N ILE A 387 -16.55 -16.85 10.07
CA ILE A 387 -15.90 -17.25 11.34
C ILE A 387 -16.58 -16.66 12.58
N CYS A 388 -17.75 -16.06 12.39
CA CYS A 388 -18.56 -15.45 13.45
C CYS A 388 -17.81 -14.41 14.30
N SER A 389 -17.04 -13.53 13.66
CA SER A 389 -16.34 -12.41 14.30
C SER A 389 -17.09 -11.11 14.10
N LYS A 390 -17.47 -10.44 15.19
CA LYS A 390 -18.30 -9.20 15.17
C LYS A 390 -17.48 -7.92 14.90
N ASP A 391 -16.19 -7.92 15.21
CA ASP A 391 -15.30 -6.77 15.04
C ASP A 391 -13.84 -7.22 14.79
N ILE A 392 -12.97 -6.27 14.48
CA ILE A 392 -11.57 -6.54 14.17
C ILE A 392 -10.80 -7.11 15.37
N ASN A 393 -11.15 -6.77 16.61
CA ASN A 393 -10.50 -7.32 17.80
C ASN A 393 -10.85 -8.80 17.97
N GLU A 394 -12.11 -9.16 17.74
CA GLU A 394 -12.54 -10.54 17.77
C GLU A 394 -11.92 -11.35 16.61
N LEU A 395 -11.81 -10.78 15.41
CA LEU A 395 -11.08 -11.37 14.28
C LEU A 395 -9.63 -11.69 14.67
N ARG A 396 -8.91 -10.73 15.27
CA ARG A 396 -7.50 -10.91 15.68
C ARG A 396 -7.31 -11.99 16.76
N SER A 397 -8.33 -12.31 17.51
CA SER A 397 -8.30 -13.36 18.54
C SER A 397 -8.62 -14.77 18.00
N GLN A 398 -9.00 -14.90 16.73
CA GLN A 398 -9.34 -16.19 16.14
C GLN A 398 -8.12 -17.10 15.97
N LYS A 399 -8.36 -18.41 15.99
CA LYS A 399 -7.30 -19.41 15.87
C LYS A 399 -6.77 -19.49 14.45
N VAL A 400 -5.45 -19.38 14.32
CA VAL A 400 -4.71 -19.57 13.07
C VAL A 400 -3.86 -20.83 13.18
N VAL A 401 -3.78 -21.60 12.08
CA VAL A 401 -2.84 -22.69 11.89
C VAL A 401 -1.88 -22.31 10.77
N LEU A 402 -0.59 -22.49 11.04
CA LEU A 402 0.47 -22.20 10.06
C LEU A 402 0.94 -23.50 9.43
N GLY A 403 1.11 -23.51 8.12
CA GLY A 403 1.73 -24.61 7.40
C GLY A 403 3.23 -24.74 7.71
N ASN A 404 3.80 -25.89 7.38
CA ASN A 404 5.21 -26.20 7.69
C ASN A 404 6.22 -25.24 7.04
N ASP A 405 5.88 -24.68 5.88
CA ASP A 405 6.75 -23.79 5.11
C ASP A 405 6.58 -22.31 5.48
N PHE A 406 5.77 -21.99 6.50
CA PHE A 406 5.57 -20.62 6.94
C PHE A 406 6.75 -20.09 7.75
N ASN A 407 7.24 -20.89 8.70
CA ASN A 407 8.24 -20.45 9.66
C ASN A 407 9.64 -20.39 9.05
N LEU A 408 10.32 -19.28 9.25
CA LEU A 408 11.75 -19.15 8.96
C LEU A 408 12.55 -19.88 10.04
N ARG A 409 13.39 -20.84 9.65
CA ARG A 409 14.29 -21.51 10.59
C ARG A 409 15.33 -20.51 11.11
N ASN A 410 15.56 -20.49 12.43
CA ASN A 410 16.56 -19.63 13.09
C ASN A 410 16.29 -18.11 12.95
N PHE A 411 15.05 -17.69 12.91
CA PHE A 411 14.70 -16.25 12.87
C PHE A 411 14.74 -15.59 14.28
N ASN A 412 15.15 -16.30 15.30
CA ASN A 412 15.18 -15.81 16.70
C ASN A 412 16.39 -14.92 16.99
#